data_a966976b0fb82a2cb5ff87d0cf6f4c30
#
_entry.id   a966976b0fb82a2cb5ff87d0cf6f4c30
#
_cell.length_a   1.000
_cell.length_b   1.000
_cell.length_c   1.000
_cell.angle_alpha   90.00
_cell.angle_beta   90.00
_cell.angle_gamma   90.00
#
_symmetry.space_group_name_H-M   'P 1'
#
loop_
_entity.id
_entity.type
_entity.pdbx_description
1 polymer ?
#
loop_
_entity_poly.entity_id
_entity_poly.type
_entity_poly.pdbx_seq_one_letter_code
_entity_poly.pdbx_strand_id
1 'polypeptide(L)'
;MKKLFLIISLGIAFFSNAQTIQNSSYSTTGYIKADGTIQNSSYSTAGYIKKDGTIQNSSYSTIGYIKSDGTIQNSSYSTVGYVKKDGTVQNSSYSTIGYIKDDGTVQNSSYSTIGYAKGVDKEWAAVVFFFFHFN
;
A
#
# COMPACT_ATOMS: atom_id res chain seq x y z
N MET A 1 7.39 0.51 41.67
CA MET A 1 8.35 1.23 40.91
C MET A 1 8.48 0.77 39.51
N LYS A 2 8.79 -0.48 39.31
CA LYS A 2 9.04 -0.99 37.98
C LYS A 2 7.87 -0.89 37.06
N LYS A 3 6.71 -0.89 37.61
CA LYS A 3 5.52 -0.83 36.78
C LYS A 3 5.43 0.41 35.95
N LEU A 4 6.03 1.46 36.43
CA LEU A 4 5.99 2.70 35.71
C LEU A 4 6.58 2.65 34.33
N PHE A 5 7.64 1.89 34.22
CA PHE A 5 8.32 1.81 32.95
C PHE A 5 7.45 1.23 31.85
N LEU A 6 6.68 0.25 32.22
CA LEU A 6 5.82 -0.40 31.27
C LEU A 6 4.83 0.53 30.68
N ILE A 7 4.29 1.40 31.53
CA ILE A 7 3.28 2.32 31.10
C ILE A 7 3.83 3.27 30.07
N ILE A 8 5.03 3.72 30.27
CA ILE A 8 5.66 4.65 29.37
C ILE A 8 5.87 4.05 28.01
N SER A 9 6.37 2.83 27.99
CA SER A 9 6.64 2.21 26.70
C SER A 9 5.38 1.99 25.91
N LEU A 10 4.30 1.71 26.58
CA LEU A 10 3.05 1.54 25.89
C LEU A 10 2.57 2.80 25.24
N GLY A 11 2.74 3.90 25.92
CA GLY A 11 2.32 5.15 25.36
C GLY A 11 2.98 5.47 24.04
N ILE A 12 4.24 5.11 23.93
CA ILE A 12 4.98 5.38 22.71
C ILE A 12 4.46 4.56 21.56
N ALA A 13 4.07 3.35 21.84
CA ALA A 13 3.65 2.45 20.78
C ALA A 13 2.43 2.93 20.02
N PHE A 14 1.68 3.86 20.59
CA PHE A 14 0.47 4.33 19.93
C PHE A 14 0.69 5.41 18.90
N PHE A 15 1.88 5.94 18.79
CA PHE A 15 2.14 7.05 17.87
C PHE A 15 2.74 6.60 16.57
N SER A 16 2.33 5.45 16.11
CA SER A 16 2.70 5.01 14.80
C SER A 16 1.94 5.85 13.77
N ASN A 17 2.65 6.55 12.97
CA ASN A 17 2.06 7.48 12.00
C ASN A 17 1.71 6.77 10.70
N ALA A 18 0.77 7.35 9.97
CA ALA A 18 0.48 6.92 8.63
C ALA A 18 1.69 7.12 7.73
N GLN A 19 1.91 6.20 6.81
CA GLN A 19 2.96 6.33 5.82
C GLN A 19 2.46 7.22 4.69
N THR A 20 3.32 8.12 4.24
CA THR A 20 2.98 9.10 3.20
C THR A 20 3.17 8.49 1.82
N ILE A 21 2.21 8.74 0.93
CA ILE A 21 2.30 8.40 -0.48
C ILE A 21 2.55 9.70 -1.22
N GLN A 22 3.56 9.72 -2.08
CA GLN A 22 3.94 10.92 -2.82
C GLN A 22 4.04 10.63 -4.31
N ASN A 23 3.82 11.64 -5.12
CA ASN A 23 4.09 11.56 -6.56
C ASN A 23 5.59 11.83 -6.82
N SER A 24 5.97 11.83 -8.09
CA SER A 24 7.38 12.01 -8.48
C SER A 24 7.96 13.38 -8.12
N SER A 25 7.11 14.36 -7.86
CA SER A 25 7.52 15.70 -7.44
C SER A 25 7.54 15.85 -5.92
N TYR A 26 7.41 14.75 -5.18
CA TYR A 26 7.37 14.72 -3.72
C TYR A 26 6.12 15.36 -3.12
N SER A 27 5.10 15.62 -3.92
CA SER A 27 3.82 16.10 -3.39
C SER A 27 3.06 14.93 -2.78
N THR A 28 2.49 15.15 -1.61
CA THR A 28 1.71 14.11 -0.93
C THR A 28 0.38 13.92 -1.64
N THR A 29 0.11 12.69 -2.05
CA THR A 29 -1.14 12.32 -2.71
C THR A 29 -2.04 11.51 -1.79
N GLY A 30 -1.52 11.00 -0.70
CA GLY A 30 -2.31 10.25 0.26
C GLY A 30 -1.48 9.63 1.36
N TYR A 31 -2.15 8.78 2.13
CA TYR A 31 -1.54 8.13 3.29
C TYR A 31 -2.04 6.69 3.39
N ILE A 32 -1.19 5.81 3.89
CA ILE A 32 -1.60 4.46 4.28
C ILE A 32 -1.26 4.27 5.74
N LYS A 33 -2.27 3.98 6.55
CA LYS A 33 -2.09 3.76 7.97
C LYS A 33 -1.68 2.31 8.24
N ALA A 34 -1.11 2.08 9.41
CA ALA A 34 -0.66 0.74 9.77
C ALA A 34 -1.80 -0.29 9.79
N ASP A 35 -3.02 0.15 10.04
CA ASP A 35 -4.20 -0.73 10.04
C ASP A 35 -4.76 -0.99 8.63
N GLY A 36 -4.13 -0.44 7.59
CA GLY A 36 -4.54 -0.62 6.22
C GLY A 36 -5.51 0.42 5.68
N THR A 37 -5.88 1.42 6.48
CA THR A 37 -6.72 2.52 6.00
C THR A 37 -5.95 3.36 5.00
N ILE A 38 -6.55 3.60 3.85
CA ILE A 38 -5.98 4.46 2.80
C ILE A 38 -6.72 5.78 2.85
N GLN A 39 -5.97 6.88 2.90
CA GLN A 39 -6.53 8.22 2.92
C GLN A 39 -6.01 9.03 1.74
N ASN A 40 -6.81 9.97 1.26
CA ASN A 40 -6.35 10.94 0.27
C ASN A 40 -5.52 12.04 0.97
N SER A 41 -5.06 13.02 0.20
CA SER A 41 -4.22 14.09 0.73
C SER A 41 -4.94 15.00 1.72
N SER A 42 -6.27 14.97 1.74
CA SER A 42 -7.09 15.73 2.70
C SER A 42 -7.47 14.90 3.93
N TYR A 43 -6.86 13.74 4.10
CA TYR A 43 -7.10 12.82 5.22
C TYR A 43 -8.49 12.17 5.20
N SER A 44 -9.21 12.26 4.09
CA SER A 44 -10.47 11.52 3.94
C SER A 44 -10.17 10.08 3.58
N THR A 45 -10.91 9.16 4.16
CA THR A 45 -10.74 7.74 3.88
C THR A 45 -11.15 7.42 2.45
N ALA A 46 -10.25 6.79 1.73
CA ALA A 46 -10.45 6.42 0.33
C ALA A 46 -10.63 4.92 0.16
N GLY A 47 -10.17 4.13 1.12
CA GLY A 47 -10.31 2.69 1.05
C GLY A 47 -9.57 1.97 2.15
N TYR A 48 -9.52 0.65 2.04
CA TYR A 48 -8.94 -0.20 3.06
C TYR A 48 -8.23 -1.38 2.45
N ILE A 49 -7.08 -1.75 3.02
CA ILE A 49 -6.44 -3.04 2.75
C ILE A 49 -6.45 -3.79 4.08
N LYS A 50 -7.22 -4.88 4.13
CA LYS A 50 -7.37 -5.64 5.36
C LYS A 50 -6.24 -6.64 5.52
N LYS A 51 -6.05 -7.11 6.74
CA LYS A 51 -4.98 -8.07 7.05
C LYS A 51 -5.13 -9.38 6.29
N ASP A 52 -6.36 -9.76 5.97
CA ASP A 52 -6.60 -10.99 5.22
C ASP A 52 -6.39 -10.81 3.71
N GLY A 53 -5.98 -9.61 3.27
CA GLY A 53 -5.72 -9.30 1.88
C GLY A 53 -6.91 -8.70 1.13
N THR A 54 -8.07 -8.58 1.76
CA THR A 54 -9.24 -7.97 1.12
C THR A 54 -9.01 -6.46 0.92
N ILE A 55 -9.31 -5.97 -0.27
CA ILE A 55 -9.19 -4.55 -0.61
C ILE A 55 -10.60 -4.00 -0.76
N GLN A 56 -10.88 -2.90 -0.07
CA GLN A 56 -12.22 -2.29 -0.09
C GLN A 56 -12.11 -0.81 -0.46
N ASN A 57 -13.18 -0.29 -1.06
CA ASN A 57 -13.31 1.14 -1.28
C ASN A 57 -13.83 1.82 -0.01
N SER A 58 -14.06 3.14 -0.08
CA SER A 58 -14.50 3.91 1.09
C SER A 58 -15.90 3.51 1.61
N SER A 59 -16.69 2.85 0.77
CA SER A 59 -18.02 2.36 1.15
C SER A 59 -18.00 0.92 1.67
N TYR A 60 -16.82 0.38 1.92
CA TYR A 60 -16.61 -0.99 2.40
C TYR A 60 -16.98 -2.07 1.36
N SER A 61 -17.13 -1.69 0.10
CA SER A 61 -17.32 -2.68 -0.97
C SER A 61 -15.99 -3.30 -1.34
N THR A 62 -15.95 -4.61 -1.46
CA THR A 62 -14.72 -5.31 -1.86
C THR A 62 -14.44 -5.05 -3.32
N ILE A 63 -13.24 -4.56 -3.62
CA ILE A 63 -12.81 -4.27 -4.98
C ILE A 63 -11.70 -5.19 -5.46
N GLY A 64 -11.08 -5.93 -4.54
CA GLY A 64 -10.04 -6.88 -4.92
C GLY A 64 -9.42 -7.59 -3.75
N TYR A 65 -8.37 -8.35 -4.05
CA TYR A 65 -7.68 -9.18 -3.07
C TYR A 65 -6.18 -9.23 -3.32
N ILE A 66 -5.42 -9.25 -2.25
CA ILE A 66 -3.99 -9.56 -2.27
C ILE A 66 -3.83 -10.95 -1.70
N LYS A 67 -3.30 -11.87 -2.49
CA LYS A 67 -3.06 -13.24 -2.02
C LYS A 67 -1.69 -13.35 -1.38
N SER A 68 -1.50 -14.38 -0.56
CA SER A 68 -0.25 -14.56 0.17
C SER A 68 0.97 -14.77 -0.73
N ASP A 69 0.73 -15.21 -1.96
CA ASP A 69 1.82 -15.42 -2.94
C ASP A 69 2.12 -14.17 -3.79
N GLY A 70 1.46 -13.04 -3.50
CA GLY A 70 1.66 -11.80 -4.24
C GLY A 70 0.73 -11.62 -5.43
N THR A 71 -0.19 -12.53 -5.68
CA THR A 71 -1.18 -12.39 -6.73
C THR A 71 -2.22 -11.35 -6.34
N ILE A 72 -2.52 -10.44 -7.26
CA ILE A 72 -3.56 -9.41 -7.06
C ILE A 72 -4.76 -9.79 -7.91
N GLN A 73 -5.94 -9.80 -7.30
CA GLN A 73 -7.19 -10.15 -7.98
C GLN A 73 -8.19 -9.01 -7.86
N ASN A 74 -9.10 -8.94 -8.83
CA ASN A 74 -10.23 -8.03 -8.74
C ASN A 74 -11.35 -8.67 -7.90
N SER A 75 -12.50 -8.00 -7.79
CA SER A 75 -13.61 -8.48 -6.97
C SER A 75 -14.24 -9.77 -7.48
N SER A 76 -14.01 -10.12 -8.75
CA SER A 76 -14.51 -11.36 -9.35
C SER A 76 -13.49 -12.49 -9.27
N TYR A 77 -12.43 -12.30 -8.49
CA TYR A 77 -11.34 -13.27 -8.32
C TYR A 77 -10.50 -13.49 -9.58
N SER A 78 -10.60 -12.61 -10.58
CA SER A 78 -9.72 -12.66 -11.74
C SER A 78 -8.40 -12.00 -11.40
N THR A 79 -7.31 -12.62 -11.81
CA THR A 79 -5.97 -12.08 -11.58
C THR A 79 -5.74 -10.85 -12.44
N VAL A 80 -5.35 -9.76 -11.80
CA VAL A 80 -5.01 -8.51 -12.51
C VAL A 80 -3.50 -8.28 -12.52
N GLY A 81 -2.75 -8.96 -11.68
CA GLY A 81 -1.30 -8.84 -11.71
C GLY A 81 -0.62 -9.54 -10.55
N TYR A 82 0.66 -9.27 -10.42
CA TYR A 82 1.53 -9.94 -9.45
C TYR A 82 2.51 -8.95 -8.86
N VAL A 83 2.82 -9.11 -7.57
CA VAL A 83 3.87 -8.37 -6.90
C VAL A 83 4.87 -9.39 -6.40
N LYS A 84 6.08 -9.35 -6.95
CA LYS A 84 7.13 -10.29 -6.58
C LYS A 84 7.87 -9.81 -5.33
N LYS A 85 8.53 -10.73 -4.67
CA LYS A 85 9.25 -10.40 -3.43
C LYS A 85 10.36 -9.38 -3.64
N ASP A 86 10.94 -9.35 -4.83
CA ASP A 86 11.98 -8.38 -5.15
C ASP A 86 11.42 -6.99 -5.51
N GLY A 87 10.09 -6.83 -5.49
CA GLY A 87 9.44 -5.57 -5.79
C GLY A 87 9.03 -5.40 -7.23
N THR A 88 9.27 -6.37 -8.10
CA THR A 88 8.79 -6.32 -9.49
C THR A 88 7.28 -6.45 -9.52
N VAL A 89 6.63 -5.55 -10.25
CA VAL A 89 5.17 -5.55 -10.40
C VAL A 89 4.85 -5.96 -11.83
N GLN A 90 3.98 -6.93 -11.99
CA GLN A 90 3.62 -7.47 -13.30
C GLN A 90 2.10 -7.39 -13.50
N ASN A 91 1.69 -7.29 -14.76
CA ASN A 91 0.27 -7.42 -15.11
C ASN A 91 -0.12 -8.89 -15.18
N SER A 92 -1.37 -9.17 -15.56
CA SER A 92 -1.88 -10.54 -15.62
C SER A 92 -1.21 -11.41 -16.68
N SER A 93 -0.53 -10.79 -17.64
CA SER A 93 0.22 -11.50 -18.69
C SER A 93 1.70 -11.66 -18.34
N TYR A 94 2.06 -11.38 -17.09
CA TYR A 94 3.43 -11.47 -16.59
C TYR A 94 4.39 -10.44 -17.19
N SER A 95 3.87 -9.41 -17.85
CA SER A 95 4.70 -8.30 -18.30
C SER A 95 4.99 -7.36 -17.13
N THR A 96 6.23 -6.92 -17.01
CA THR A 96 6.62 -6.00 -15.95
C THR A 96 6.03 -4.62 -16.22
N ILE A 97 5.30 -4.09 -15.25
CA ILE A 97 4.70 -2.75 -15.36
C ILE A 97 5.36 -1.75 -14.42
N GLY A 98 6.18 -2.21 -13.49
CA GLY A 98 6.88 -1.31 -12.62
C GLY A 98 7.63 -2.02 -11.51
N TYR A 99 8.16 -1.20 -10.60
CA TYR A 99 9.01 -1.69 -9.51
C TYR A 99 8.73 -0.93 -8.23
N ILE A 100 8.70 -1.64 -7.12
CA ILE A 100 8.69 -1.05 -5.77
C ILE A 100 10.04 -1.36 -5.16
N LYS A 101 10.87 -0.34 -4.97
CA LYS A 101 12.21 -0.53 -4.43
C LYS A 101 12.18 -0.60 -2.91
N ASP A 102 13.23 -1.15 -2.33
CA ASP A 102 13.32 -1.32 -0.88
C ASP A 102 13.26 0.01 -0.13
N ASP A 103 13.74 1.09 -0.75
CA ASP A 103 13.71 2.42 -0.15
C ASP A 103 12.38 3.14 -0.32
N GLY A 104 11.38 2.47 -0.92
CA GLY A 104 10.06 3.04 -1.14
C GLY A 104 9.89 3.78 -2.46
N THR A 105 10.93 3.89 -3.27
CA THR A 105 10.81 4.49 -4.60
C THR A 105 9.96 3.59 -5.49
N VAL A 106 9.00 4.18 -6.19
CA VAL A 106 8.12 3.46 -7.11
C VAL A 106 8.47 3.91 -8.53
N GLN A 107 8.72 2.94 -9.40
CA GLN A 107 9.13 3.19 -10.79
C GLN A 107 8.19 2.51 -11.75
N ASN A 108 8.08 3.08 -12.95
CA ASN A 108 7.37 2.40 -14.04
C ASN A 108 8.31 1.39 -14.72
N SER A 109 7.83 0.74 -15.79
CA SER A 109 8.60 -0.30 -16.48
C SER A 109 9.87 0.23 -17.15
N SER A 110 9.95 1.53 -17.38
CA SER A 110 11.12 2.19 -17.97
C SER A 110 12.09 2.70 -16.91
N TYR A 111 11.88 2.32 -15.64
CA TYR A 111 12.70 2.74 -14.51
C TYR A 111 12.58 4.23 -14.16
N SER A 112 11.58 4.92 -14.71
CA SER A 112 11.30 6.29 -14.30
C SER A 112 10.54 6.31 -12.98
N THR A 113 10.94 7.18 -12.08
CA THR A 113 10.28 7.31 -10.79
C THR A 113 8.91 7.94 -10.98
N ILE A 114 7.88 7.27 -10.48
CA ILE A 114 6.50 7.78 -10.53
C ILE A 114 5.99 8.19 -9.16
N GLY A 115 6.70 7.84 -8.09
CA GLY A 115 6.32 8.25 -6.76
C GLY A 115 7.09 7.55 -5.68
N TYR A 116 6.61 7.72 -4.44
CA TYR A 116 7.29 7.20 -3.27
C TYR A 116 6.27 6.67 -2.26
N ALA A 117 6.59 5.54 -1.64
CA ALA A 117 5.79 4.90 -0.61
C ALA A 117 6.73 4.34 0.46
N LYS A 118 7.46 5.23 1.13
CA LYS A 118 8.47 4.81 2.11
C LYS A 118 7.83 4.11 3.29
N GLY A 119 8.37 2.98 3.66
CA GLY A 119 7.90 2.22 4.80
C GLY A 119 6.60 1.47 4.58
N VAL A 120 6.05 1.52 3.37
CA VAL A 120 4.83 0.83 3.02
C VAL A 120 5.18 -0.56 2.50
N ASP A 121 4.37 -1.54 2.88
CA ASP A 121 4.46 -2.89 2.35
C ASP A 121 4.43 -2.84 0.83
N LYS A 122 5.26 -3.62 0.17
CA LYS A 122 5.38 -3.59 -1.30
C LYS A 122 4.07 -3.91 -2.00
N GLU A 123 3.33 -4.89 -1.50
CA GLU A 123 2.03 -5.21 -2.09
C GLU A 123 1.04 -4.07 -1.94
N TRP A 124 1.05 -3.40 -0.80
CA TRP A 124 0.17 -2.26 -0.58
C TRP A 124 0.53 -1.10 -1.49
N ALA A 125 1.82 -0.82 -1.65
CA ALA A 125 2.28 0.22 -2.56
C ALA A 125 1.86 -0.10 -4.00
N ALA A 126 2.01 -1.36 -4.42
CA ALA A 126 1.62 -1.77 -5.76
C ALA A 126 0.12 -1.63 -5.99
N VAL A 127 -0.69 -1.95 -5.00
CA VAL A 127 -2.14 -1.80 -5.08
C VAL A 127 -2.51 -0.35 -5.35
N VAL A 128 -1.89 0.57 -4.63
CA VAL A 128 -2.20 2.00 -4.74
C VAL A 128 -1.67 2.60 -6.04
N PHE A 129 -0.48 2.21 -6.47
CA PHE A 129 0.16 2.82 -7.63
C PHE A 129 -0.25 2.18 -8.96
N PHE A 130 -0.57 0.90 -8.97
CA PHE A 130 -0.71 0.17 -10.23
C PHE A 130 -2.06 -0.48 -10.46
N PHE A 131 -2.79 -0.85 -9.43
CA PHE A 131 -3.93 -1.75 -9.64
C PHE A 131 -5.30 -1.15 -9.34
N PHE A 132 -5.41 -0.27 -8.36
CA PHE A 132 -6.72 0.26 -7.97
C PHE A 132 -6.64 1.78 -7.77
N HIS A 133 -7.76 2.44 -8.06
CA HIS A 133 -7.88 3.88 -7.81
C HIS A 133 -8.62 4.11 -6.50
N PHE A 134 -8.04 4.97 -5.68
CA PHE A 134 -8.63 5.38 -4.40
C PHE A 134 -8.82 6.89 -4.43
N ASN A 135 -10.06 7.32 -4.33
CA ASN A 135 -10.40 8.76 -4.39
C ASN A 135 -10.72 9.33 -3.03
#